data_36d9f8fc920dac40119ae2e970a0ce1c
#
_entry.id   36d9f8fc920dac40119ae2e970a0ce1c
#
_cell.length_a   1.000
_cell.length_b   1.000
_cell.length_c   1.000
_cell.angle_alpha   90.00
_cell.angle_beta   90.00
_cell.angle_gamma   90.00
#
_symmetry.space_group_name_H-M   'P 1'
#
loop_
_entity.id
_entity.type
_entity.pdbx_description
1 polymer ?
#
loop_
_entity_poly.entity_id
_entity_poly.type
_entity_poly.pdbx_seq_one_letter_code
_entity_poly.pdbx_strand_id
1 'polypeptide(L)'
;MKKEMIEQLNGYEDILREIDVSRKFGSDFKDEKGKVKDYISRLHPSRVQMRVVDIIDETGSTRTFRLVPEDAPLPPFIAGQYITVFVETDGIRTARPYSISSAPNQRGYYEITIRRVPDGLVCGFFLDKIKPGDLIQASGPQGFFYYNPVIHEKTTICIAGGSGITPFMSMIREVVECGHNREIRLIYGNRSVDDIIFHKELTRISEHFDNISYIPVLEMPPEDYSGKQGFITADVIREVSGSNLDKTFFLCGPPAMYDFCLPELEKLEIPKKRLKKEMYGAPDHIWEYPGWPEGLSGDETFSVIVNKAKPFKAKAGEPLLKALEKNGVLVPSICRSGECSMCRVKITSGKVFQPPDVPVRASDKFFGYVHSCVSFPITDINLVI
;
A
#
# COMPACT_ATOMS: atom_id res chain seq x y z
N MET A 1 -42.03 -29.25 6.55
CA MET A 1 -41.15 -30.20 5.84
C MET A 1 -39.68 -30.11 6.23
N LYS A 2 -38.99 -28.91 6.19
CA LYS A 2 -37.59 -28.80 6.62
C LYS A 2 -37.37 -28.98 8.14
N LYS A 3 -38.31 -28.62 8.99
CA LYS A 3 -38.20 -28.69 10.45
C LYS A 3 -38.22 -30.13 10.93
N GLU A 4 -39.14 -30.95 10.38
CA GLU A 4 -39.28 -32.36 10.71
C GLU A 4 -38.09 -33.25 10.31
N MET A 5 -37.37 -32.88 9.26
CA MET A 5 -36.16 -33.60 8.82
C MET A 5 -34.94 -33.35 9.73
N ILE A 6 -34.86 -32.18 10.34
CA ILE A 6 -33.78 -31.85 11.28
C ILE A 6 -34.00 -32.53 12.62
N GLU A 7 -35.27 -32.64 13.05
CA GLU A 7 -35.70 -33.30 14.30
C GLU A 7 -35.42 -34.82 14.31
N GLN A 8 -35.22 -35.42 13.12
CA GLN A 8 -34.93 -36.85 12.96
C GLN A 8 -33.39 -37.15 12.97
N LEU A 9 -32.56 -36.14 13.10
CA LEU A 9 -31.11 -36.36 13.18
C LEU A 9 -30.71 -36.87 14.56
N ASN A 10 -29.89 -37.94 14.59
CA ASN A 10 -29.29 -38.46 15.81
C ASN A 10 -28.55 -37.36 16.54
N GLY A 11 -28.86 -37.14 17.83
CA GLY A 11 -28.25 -36.06 18.63
C GLY A 11 -28.99 -34.72 18.60
N TYR A 12 -30.08 -34.58 17.86
CA TYR A 12 -30.86 -33.33 17.81
C TYR A 12 -31.35 -32.87 19.18
N GLU A 13 -31.86 -33.82 19.99
CA GLU A 13 -32.32 -33.53 21.34
C GLU A 13 -31.20 -33.12 22.30
N ASP A 14 -29.99 -33.68 22.12
CA ASP A 14 -28.83 -33.29 22.90
C ASP A 14 -28.36 -31.87 22.56
N ILE A 15 -28.39 -31.51 21.27
CA ILE A 15 -28.10 -30.14 20.83
C ILE A 15 -29.13 -29.14 21.39
N LEU A 16 -30.40 -29.49 21.40
CA LEU A 16 -31.45 -28.63 22.01
C LEU A 16 -31.22 -28.45 23.51
N ARG A 17 -30.81 -29.54 24.20
CA ARG A 17 -30.47 -29.47 25.63
C ARG A 17 -29.26 -28.59 25.90
N GLU A 18 -28.20 -28.68 25.07
CA GLU A 18 -27.02 -27.81 25.17
C GLU A 18 -27.39 -26.35 24.91
N ILE A 19 -28.25 -26.08 23.92
CA ILE A 19 -28.75 -24.73 23.64
C ILE A 19 -29.54 -24.18 24.83
N ASP A 20 -30.39 -24.99 25.46
CA ASP A 20 -31.17 -24.55 26.60
C ASP A 20 -30.31 -24.35 27.87
N VAL A 21 -29.30 -25.19 28.07
CA VAL A 21 -28.32 -25.01 29.15
C VAL A 21 -27.50 -23.72 28.92
N SER A 22 -27.04 -23.49 27.69
CA SER A 22 -26.32 -22.27 27.31
C SER A 22 -27.19 -21.01 27.47
N ARG A 23 -28.50 -21.11 27.14
CA ARG A 23 -29.43 -19.98 27.35
C ARG A 23 -29.69 -19.70 28.82
N LYS A 24 -29.69 -20.73 29.65
CA LYS A 24 -30.04 -20.64 31.07
C LYS A 24 -28.86 -20.24 31.96
N PHE A 25 -27.66 -20.64 31.59
CA PHE A 25 -26.45 -20.48 32.40
C PHE A 25 -25.28 -19.82 31.68
N GLY A 26 -25.38 -19.59 30.36
CA GLY A 26 -24.36 -18.91 29.55
C GLY A 26 -24.67 -17.43 29.31
N SER A 27 -23.71 -16.71 28.77
CA SER A 27 -23.91 -15.36 28.27
C SER A 27 -24.92 -15.39 27.11
N ASP A 28 -25.93 -14.53 27.13
CA ASP A 28 -26.83 -14.42 26.00
C ASP A 28 -26.11 -13.87 24.79
N PHE A 29 -25.92 -14.72 23.77
CA PHE A 29 -25.31 -14.33 22.49
C PHE A 29 -25.97 -13.12 21.84
N LYS A 30 -27.25 -12.83 22.19
CA LYS A 30 -27.95 -11.65 21.67
C LYS A 30 -27.48 -10.36 22.31
N ASP A 31 -27.16 -10.37 23.61
CA ASP A 31 -26.71 -9.18 24.33
C ASP A 31 -25.29 -8.78 23.94
N GLU A 32 -24.53 -9.73 23.42
CA GLU A 32 -23.17 -9.50 22.93
C GLU A 32 -23.09 -9.31 21.41
N LYS A 33 -24.22 -9.51 20.71
CA LYS A 33 -24.29 -9.37 19.25
C LYS A 33 -23.95 -7.92 18.85
N GLY A 34 -22.81 -7.77 18.20
CA GLY A 34 -22.30 -6.46 17.74
C GLY A 34 -21.17 -5.89 18.60
N LYS A 35 -21.02 -6.24 19.87
CA LYS A 35 -19.94 -5.71 20.74
C LYS A 35 -18.55 -5.92 20.15
N VAL A 36 -18.27 -7.12 19.61
CA VAL A 36 -17.00 -7.43 18.93
C VAL A 36 -16.84 -6.58 17.67
N LYS A 37 -17.91 -6.43 16.89
CA LYS A 37 -17.91 -5.58 15.70
C LYS A 37 -17.65 -4.11 16.07
N ASP A 38 -18.29 -3.61 17.12
CA ASP A 38 -18.13 -2.24 17.59
C ASP A 38 -16.72 -2.01 18.13
N TYR A 39 -16.16 -2.99 18.86
CA TYR A 39 -14.78 -2.95 19.31
C TYR A 39 -13.78 -2.95 18.13
N ILE A 40 -13.96 -3.86 17.17
CA ILE A 40 -13.14 -3.90 15.95
C ILE A 40 -13.27 -2.58 15.17
N SER A 41 -14.48 -2.02 15.07
CA SER A 41 -14.71 -0.75 14.36
C SER A 41 -14.02 0.44 15.01
N ARG A 42 -13.82 0.41 16.33
CA ARG A 42 -13.01 1.44 17.03
C ARG A 42 -11.51 1.27 16.78
N LEU A 43 -11.03 0.03 16.73
CA LEU A 43 -9.61 -0.25 16.44
C LEU A 43 -9.28 -0.10 14.96
N HIS A 44 -10.23 -0.40 14.08
CA HIS A 44 -10.08 -0.36 12.63
C HIS A 44 -11.21 0.43 11.97
N PRO A 45 -11.32 1.73 12.23
CA PRO A 45 -12.38 2.55 11.65
C PRO A 45 -12.23 2.60 10.13
N SER A 46 -13.36 2.52 9.43
CA SER A 46 -13.38 2.66 7.96
C SER A 46 -13.03 4.09 7.50
N ARG A 47 -13.23 5.06 8.38
CA ARG A 47 -12.94 6.48 8.18
C ARG A 47 -12.42 7.10 9.47
N VAL A 48 -11.35 7.87 9.34
CA VAL A 48 -10.78 8.72 10.40
C VAL A 48 -10.73 10.14 9.86
N GLN A 49 -11.26 11.08 10.61
CA GLN A 49 -11.12 12.50 10.29
C GLN A 49 -9.92 13.07 11.04
N MET A 50 -9.05 13.73 10.31
CA MET A 50 -7.79 14.24 10.85
C MET A 50 -7.57 15.68 10.38
N ARG A 51 -6.93 16.47 11.24
CA ARG A 51 -6.53 17.85 10.95
C ARG A 51 -5.05 17.90 10.61
N VAL A 52 -4.71 18.61 9.54
CA VAL A 52 -3.33 18.95 9.20
C VAL A 52 -2.88 20.02 10.19
N VAL A 53 -1.87 19.76 10.99
CA VAL A 53 -1.33 20.72 11.97
C VAL A 53 0.03 21.28 11.58
N ASP A 54 0.76 20.55 10.73
CA ASP A 54 2.09 20.96 10.29
C ASP A 54 2.38 20.43 8.87
N ILE A 55 3.15 21.19 8.12
CA ILE A 55 3.62 20.82 6.76
C ILE A 55 5.11 21.11 6.72
N ILE A 56 5.89 20.06 6.51
CA ILE A 56 7.35 20.11 6.52
C ILE A 56 7.84 19.92 5.08
N ASP A 57 8.62 20.87 4.57
CA ASP A 57 9.28 20.74 3.28
C ASP A 57 10.48 19.79 3.41
N GLU A 58 10.42 18.64 2.74
CA GLU A 58 11.49 17.64 2.72
C GLU A 58 12.48 17.89 1.58
N THR A 59 11.94 18.13 0.39
CA THR A 59 12.69 18.46 -0.84
C THR A 59 11.87 19.47 -1.67
N GLY A 60 12.42 19.97 -2.77
CA GLY A 60 11.68 20.85 -3.69
C GLY A 60 10.40 20.26 -4.27
N SER A 61 10.24 18.92 -4.21
CA SER A 61 9.08 18.22 -4.76
C SER A 61 8.29 17.41 -3.72
N THR A 62 8.69 17.44 -2.45
CA THR A 62 8.14 16.54 -1.42
C THR A 62 7.88 17.27 -0.12
N ARG A 63 6.70 17.01 0.47
CA ARG A 63 6.30 17.51 1.79
C ARG A 63 5.79 16.40 2.70
N THR A 64 6.06 16.54 3.97
CA THR A 64 5.47 15.72 5.04
C THR A 64 4.34 16.49 5.70
N PHE A 65 3.19 15.83 5.83
CA PHE A 65 1.98 16.36 6.45
C PHE A 65 1.77 15.67 7.79
N ARG A 66 1.74 16.44 8.88
CA ARG A 66 1.43 15.93 10.22
C ARG A 66 -0.06 16.05 10.48
N LEU A 67 -0.67 14.91 10.82
CA LEU A 67 -2.11 14.71 10.89
C LEU A 67 -2.48 14.31 12.33
N VAL A 68 -3.27 15.14 13.01
CA VAL A 68 -3.81 14.82 14.33
C VAL A 68 -5.27 14.39 14.22
N PRO A 69 -5.77 13.55 15.12
CA PRO A 69 -7.17 13.17 15.11
C PRO A 69 -8.08 14.35 15.45
N GLU A 70 -9.27 14.40 14.85
CA GLU A 70 -10.27 15.42 15.16
C GLU A 70 -11.19 14.98 16.30
N ASP A 71 -11.78 13.80 16.20
CA ASP A 71 -12.88 13.37 17.09
C ASP A 71 -12.55 12.17 17.96
N ALA A 72 -11.61 11.33 17.58
CA ALA A 72 -11.30 10.08 18.27
C ALA A 72 -9.81 9.77 18.19
N PRO A 73 -9.24 9.04 19.16
CA PRO A 73 -7.83 8.65 19.12
C PRO A 73 -7.47 7.93 17.82
N LEU A 74 -6.26 8.17 17.32
CA LEU A 74 -5.76 7.47 16.13
C LEU A 74 -5.64 5.97 16.41
N PRO A 75 -6.07 5.12 15.47
CA PRO A 75 -5.84 3.69 15.57
C PRO A 75 -4.36 3.36 15.67
N PRO A 76 -3.97 2.33 16.46
CA PRO A 76 -2.59 1.86 16.47
C PRO A 76 -2.21 1.28 15.11
N PHE A 77 -0.93 1.37 14.75
CA PHE A 77 -0.39 0.81 13.51
C PHE A 77 0.96 0.13 13.75
N ILE A 78 1.42 -0.62 12.75
CA ILE A 78 2.74 -1.25 12.72
C ILE A 78 3.59 -0.48 11.70
N ALA A 79 4.85 -0.19 12.03
CA ALA A 79 5.76 0.52 11.14
C ALA A 79 5.84 -0.13 9.75
N GLY A 80 5.60 0.66 8.71
CA GLY A 80 5.49 0.21 7.32
C GLY A 80 4.06 0.14 6.80
N GLN A 81 3.03 0.26 7.66
CA GLN A 81 1.64 0.37 7.21
C GLN A 81 1.33 1.74 6.61
N TYR A 82 0.25 1.80 5.84
CA TYR A 82 -0.25 3.00 5.17
C TYR A 82 -1.68 3.33 5.59
N ILE A 83 -2.07 4.57 5.38
CA ILE A 83 -3.47 5.02 5.37
C ILE A 83 -3.86 5.39 3.94
N THR A 84 -5.15 5.22 3.62
CA THR A 84 -5.70 5.66 2.33
C THR A 84 -6.43 6.98 2.55
N VAL A 85 -5.94 8.07 1.99
CA VAL A 85 -6.60 9.38 2.04
C VAL A 85 -7.66 9.48 0.96
N PHE A 86 -8.82 10.05 1.30
CA PHE A 86 -9.95 10.27 0.41
C PHE A 86 -10.00 11.74 0.05
N VAL A 87 -10.06 12.01 -1.23
CA VAL A 87 -10.02 13.39 -1.77
C VAL A 87 -11.17 13.59 -2.76
N GLU A 88 -11.78 14.74 -2.66
CA GLU A 88 -12.68 15.26 -3.68
C GLU A 88 -12.09 16.56 -4.23
N THR A 89 -11.69 16.56 -5.49
CA THR A 89 -11.09 17.72 -6.15
C THR A 89 -11.50 17.73 -7.62
N ASP A 90 -11.80 18.92 -8.13
CA ASP A 90 -12.21 19.13 -9.52
C ASP A 90 -13.38 18.22 -9.96
N GLY A 91 -14.31 17.94 -9.03
CA GLY A 91 -15.47 17.06 -9.25
C GLY A 91 -15.16 15.56 -9.28
N ILE A 92 -13.90 15.17 -9.04
CA ILE A 92 -13.47 13.77 -9.00
C ILE A 92 -13.30 13.32 -7.54
N ARG A 93 -14.00 12.27 -7.17
CA ARG A 93 -13.78 11.55 -5.90
C ARG A 93 -12.79 10.42 -6.12
N THR A 94 -11.71 10.44 -5.38
CA THR A 94 -10.65 9.44 -5.50
C THR A 94 -9.98 9.19 -4.16
N ALA A 95 -9.11 8.19 -4.10
CA ALA A 95 -8.34 7.88 -2.91
C ALA A 95 -6.91 7.48 -3.27
N ARG A 96 -5.95 7.72 -2.37
CA ARG A 96 -4.56 7.25 -2.54
C ARG A 96 -4.01 6.74 -1.22
N PRO A 97 -3.32 5.59 -1.24
CA PRO A 97 -2.55 5.11 -0.09
C PRO A 97 -1.28 5.94 0.07
N TYR A 98 -0.94 6.24 1.31
CA TYR A 98 0.33 6.83 1.72
C TYR A 98 0.83 6.12 2.97
N SER A 99 2.06 5.61 2.90
CA SER A 99 2.70 4.99 4.05
C SER A 99 2.86 6.01 5.17
N ILE A 100 2.61 5.58 6.41
CA ILE A 100 2.83 6.40 7.59
C ILE A 100 4.34 6.47 7.81
N SER A 101 4.89 7.68 7.85
CA SER A 101 6.33 7.91 8.06
C SER A 101 6.71 8.17 9.52
N SER A 102 5.74 8.52 10.40
CA SER A 102 5.95 8.61 11.85
C SER A 102 6.16 7.22 12.49
N ALA A 103 6.74 7.19 13.68
CA ALA A 103 6.89 5.95 14.45
C ALA A 103 5.54 5.51 15.09
N PRO A 104 5.27 4.19 15.25
CA PRO A 104 4.03 3.70 15.85
C PRO A 104 3.82 4.07 17.33
N ASN A 105 4.88 4.37 18.05
CA ASN A 105 4.82 4.87 19.44
C ASN A 105 4.30 6.30 19.53
N GLN A 106 4.30 7.06 18.43
CA GLN A 106 3.68 8.38 18.31
C GLN A 106 2.18 8.23 18.11
N ARG A 107 1.43 8.24 19.23
CA ARG A 107 -0.02 8.03 19.22
C ARG A 107 -0.83 9.31 19.01
N GLY A 108 -0.18 10.47 19.09
CA GLY A 108 -0.84 11.78 18.96
C GLY A 108 -1.03 12.23 17.52
N TYR A 109 -0.27 11.70 16.58
CA TYR A 109 -0.33 12.08 15.17
C TYR A 109 0.15 10.96 14.23
N TYR A 110 -0.24 11.06 12.98
CA TYR A 110 0.42 10.39 11.86
C TYR A 110 1.17 11.41 11.01
N GLU A 111 2.24 10.98 10.37
CA GLU A 111 2.89 11.71 9.28
C GLU A 111 2.75 10.92 7.99
N ILE A 112 2.39 11.61 6.92
CA ILE A 112 2.42 11.08 5.55
C ILE A 112 3.30 11.98 4.69
N THR A 113 4.17 11.39 3.89
CA THR A 113 5.11 12.13 3.06
C THR A 113 4.73 11.96 1.60
N ILE A 114 4.46 13.08 0.92
CA ILE A 114 3.88 13.12 -0.42
C ILE A 114 4.85 13.80 -1.38
N ARG A 115 5.28 13.05 -2.40
CA ARG A 115 6.09 13.54 -3.51
C ARG A 115 5.19 13.92 -4.70
N ARG A 116 5.55 14.99 -5.39
CA ARG A 116 4.89 15.41 -6.63
C ARG A 116 5.15 14.37 -7.73
N VAL A 117 4.07 13.97 -8.38
CA VAL A 117 4.09 13.15 -9.59
C VAL A 117 3.49 13.99 -10.71
N PRO A 118 4.05 14.00 -11.92
CA PRO A 118 3.45 14.67 -13.07
C PRO A 118 1.99 14.28 -13.25
N ASP A 119 1.10 15.24 -13.46
CA ASP A 119 -0.35 15.06 -13.61
C ASP A 119 -1.04 14.30 -12.46
N GLY A 120 -0.39 14.25 -11.28
CA GLY A 120 -0.91 13.57 -10.11
C GLY A 120 -1.98 14.38 -9.39
N LEU A 121 -3.25 13.99 -9.56
CA LEU A 121 -4.41 14.70 -9.01
C LEU A 121 -4.33 14.87 -7.47
N VAL A 122 -4.04 13.78 -6.74
CA VAL A 122 -4.04 13.81 -5.27
C VAL A 122 -2.78 14.45 -4.71
N CYS A 123 -1.61 14.16 -5.26
CA CYS A 123 -0.38 14.83 -4.80
C CYS A 123 -0.42 16.33 -5.12
N GLY A 124 -0.96 16.73 -6.29
CA GLY A 124 -1.20 18.14 -6.61
C GLY A 124 -2.14 18.80 -5.60
N PHE A 125 -3.26 18.16 -5.28
CA PHE A 125 -4.20 18.65 -4.27
C PHE A 125 -3.50 18.88 -2.92
N PHE A 126 -2.73 17.91 -2.41
CA PHE A 126 -2.01 18.06 -1.14
C PHE A 126 -0.94 19.16 -1.20
N LEU A 127 -0.10 19.15 -2.21
CA LEU A 127 1.06 20.05 -2.28
C LEU A 127 0.68 21.51 -2.60
N ASP A 128 -0.44 21.73 -3.30
CA ASP A 128 -0.81 23.06 -3.79
C ASP A 128 -2.00 23.69 -3.04
N LYS A 129 -2.91 22.86 -2.48
CA LYS A 129 -4.16 23.36 -1.90
C LYS A 129 -4.24 23.19 -0.38
N ILE A 130 -3.67 22.12 0.19
CA ILE A 130 -3.76 21.81 1.63
C ILE A 130 -2.88 22.74 2.46
N LYS A 131 -3.45 23.22 3.58
CA LYS A 131 -2.81 24.10 4.55
C LYS A 131 -2.99 23.59 5.97
N PRO A 132 -2.15 24.01 6.94
CA PRO A 132 -2.42 23.80 8.34
C PRO A 132 -3.82 24.29 8.73
N GLY A 133 -4.56 23.46 9.47
CA GLY A 133 -5.96 23.68 9.83
C GLY A 133 -6.97 22.90 8.97
N ASP A 134 -6.61 22.46 7.78
CA ASP A 134 -7.51 21.73 6.90
C ASP A 134 -7.82 20.33 7.44
N LEU A 135 -9.04 19.87 7.15
CA LEU A 135 -9.50 18.53 7.52
C LEU A 135 -9.33 17.58 6.33
N ILE A 136 -8.78 16.42 6.60
CA ILE A 136 -8.69 15.33 5.65
C ILE A 136 -9.36 14.07 6.20
N GLN A 137 -9.87 13.24 5.33
CA GLN A 137 -10.44 11.96 5.67
C GLN A 137 -9.56 10.83 5.15
N ALA A 138 -9.25 9.86 6.02
CA ALA A 138 -8.48 8.69 5.64
C ALA A 138 -9.09 7.39 6.20
N SER A 139 -8.60 6.25 5.73
CA SER A 139 -8.87 4.94 6.35
C SER A 139 -8.09 4.80 7.65
N GLY A 140 -8.45 3.80 8.46
CA GLY A 140 -7.50 3.25 9.45
C GLY A 140 -6.25 2.67 8.76
N PRO A 141 -5.16 2.41 9.54
CA PRO A 141 -3.92 1.82 9.01
C PRO A 141 -4.13 0.44 8.43
N GLN A 142 -3.42 0.15 7.35
CA GLN A 142 -3.51 -1.09 6.58
C GLN A 142 -2.16 -1.45 5.95
N GLY A 143 -2.06 -2.66 5.36
CA GLY A 143 -0.87 -3.13 4.69
C GLY A 143 -0.13 -4.22 5.45
N PHE A 144 0.68 -4.97 4.72
CA PHE A 144 1.45 -6.11 5.22
C PHE A 144 2.96 -5.92 5.06
N PHE A 145 3.38 -4.74 4.64
CA PHE A 145 4.78 -4.39 4.48
C PHE A 145 5.39 -3.91 5.80
N TYR A 146 5.53 -4.82 6.75
CA TYR A 146 6.07 -4.54 8.08
C TYR A 146 7.02 -5.63 8.56
N TYR A 147 7.87 -5.28 9.50
CA TYR A 147 8.75 -6.24 10.17
C TYR A 147 7.95 -7.10 11.15
N ASN A 148 8.14 -8.43 11.06
CA ASN A 148 7.57 -9.38 11.99
C ASN A 148 8.71 -10.20 12.64
N PRO A 149 8.97 -10.06 13.95
CA PRO A 149 10.09 -10.71 14.63
C PRO A 149 9.98 -12.24 14.67
N VAL A 150 8.81 -12.82 14.38
CA VAL A 150 8.61 -14.27 14.38
C VAL A 150 9.15 -14.92 13.10
N ILE A 151 9.14 -14.19 11.98
CA ILE A 151 9.47 -14.75 10.65
C ILE A 151 10.61 -14.03 9.94
N HIS A 152 10.99 -12.83 10.40
CA HIS A 152 12.05 -12.03 9.80
C HIS A 152 13.31 -12.04 10.65
N GLU A 153 14.45 -12.01 9.99
CA GLU A 153 15.74 -11.96 10.67
C GLU A 153 15.92 -10.62 11.39
N LYS A 154 16.76 -10.65 12.44
CA LYS A 154 17.11 -9.45 13.24
C LYS A 154 17.72 -8.34 12.37
N THR A 155 18.58 -8.71 11.41
CA THR A 155 19.14 -7.80 10.43
C THR A 155 18.27 -7.77 9.19
N THR A 156 17.81 -6.60 8.80
CA THR A 156 17.00 -6.38 7.59
C THR A 156 17.73 -5.47 6.61
N ILE A 157 17.66 -5.83 5.33
CA ILE A 157 18.18 -5.01 4.23
C ILE A 157 16.99 -4.27 3.61
N CYS A 158 16.98 -2.96 3.75
CA CYS A 158 15.95 -2.09 3.21
C CYS A 158 16.47 -1.41 1.95
N ILE A 159 15.79 -1.58 0.83
CA ILE A 159 16.15 -1.01 -0.47
C ILE A 159 15.04 -0.03 -0.83
N ALA A 160 15.36 1.26 -0.78
CA ALA A 160 14.42 2.35 -1.01
C ALA A 160 14.75 3.13 -2.28
N GLY A 161 13.72 3.65 -2.96
CA GLY A 161 13.87 4.61 -4.06
C GLY A 161 12.92 5.80 -3.93
N GLY A 162 13.44 7.02 -3.92
CA GLY A 162 12.64 8.24 -3.81
C GLY A 162 11.64 8.20 -2.66
N SER A 163 10.33 8.36 -2.94
CA SER A 163 9.27 8.30 -1.90
C SER A 163 9.06 6.91 -1.28
N GLY A 164 9.66 5.85 -1.83
CA GLY A 164 9.67 4.52 -1.21
C GLY A 164 10.43 4.44 0.11
N ILE A 165 11.07 5.52 0.55
CA ILE A 165 11.67 5.66 1.88
C ILE A 165 10.63 5.71 3.00
N THR A 166 9.40 6.13 2.73
CA THR A 166 8.41 6.43 3.77
C THR A 166 8.11 5.28 4.72
N PRO A 167 7.84 4.03 4.29
CA PRO A 167 7.65 2.92 5.22
C PRO A 167 8.91 2.58 6.02
N PHE A 168 10.08 2.73 5.41
CA PHE A 168 11.36 2.49 6.11
C PHE A 168 11.65 3.57 7.16
N MET A 169 11.28 4.81 6.89
CA MET A 169 11.43 5.88 7.88
C MET A 169 10.64 5.59 9.15
N SER A 170 9.40 5.10 9.01
CA SER A 170 8.60 4.63 10.14
C SER A 170 9.30 3.50 10.91
N MET A 171 9.85 2.50 10.20
CA MET A 171 10.57 1.37 10.81
C MET A 171 11.85 1.83 11.52
N ILE A 172 12.59 2.76 10.94
CA ILE A 172 13.82 3.31 11.53
C ILE A 172 13.49 4.11 12.79
N ARG A 173 12.50 5.01 12.72
CA ARG A 173 12.05 5.80 13.86
C ARG A 173 11.56 4.91 15.00
N GLU A 174 10.80 3.84 14.71
CA GLU A 174 10.38 2.85 15.71
C GLU A 174 11.58 2.21 16.40
N VAL A 175 12.59 1.76 15.65
CA VAL A 175 13.79 1.12 16.21
C VAL A 175 14.54 2.07 17.13
N VAL A 176 14.72 3.31 16.71
CA VAL A 176 15.47 4.33 17.44
C VAL A 176 14.71 4.80 18.67
N GLU A 177 13.45 5.16 18.53
CA GLU A 177 12.64 5.75 19.62
C GLU A 177 12.26 4.71 20.68
N CYS A 178 12.08 3.44 20.29
CA CYS A 178 11.74 2.35 21.22
C CYS A 178 12.98 1.58 21.74
N GLY A 179 14.17 1.86 21.23
CA GLY A 179 15.40 1.16 21.61
C GLY A 179 15.40 -0.31 21.21
N HIS A 180 14.80 -0.66 20.07
CA HIS A 180 14.75 -2.04 19.62
C HIS A 180 16.12 -2.54 19.17
N ASN A 181 16.50 -3.73 19.65
CA ASN A 181 17.73 -4.40 19.23
C ASN A 181 17.54 -5.10 17.87
N ARG A 182 17.20 -4.32 16.83
CA ARG A 182 17.05 -4.73 15.43
C ARG A 182 18.03 -3.92 14.59
N GLU A 183 18.68 -4.56 13.63
CA GLU A 183 19.60 -3.90 12.71
C GLU A 183 18.88 -3.60 11.39
N ILE A 184 18.96 -2.36 10.93
CA ILE A 184 18.46 -1.93 9.62
C ILE A 184 19.62 -1.40 8.80
N ARG A 185 19.86 -1.99 7.63
CA ARG A 185 20.79 -1.48 6.62
C ARG A 185 19.97 -0.93 5.46
N LEU A 186 19.94 0.39 5.34
CA LEU A 186 19.18 1.10 4.33
C LEU A 186 20.08 1.46 3.13
N ILE A 187 19.77 0.89 1.97
CA ILE A 187 20.32 1.30 0.66
C ILE A 187 19.26 2.20 0.02
N TYR A 188 19.60 3.46 -0.24
CA TYR A 188 18.60 4.43 -0.66
C TYR A 188 19.00 5.13 -1.96
N GLY A 189 18.37 4.71 -3.08
CA GLY A 189 18.57 5.26 -4.40
C GLY A 189 17.81 6.57 -4.62
N ASN A 190 18.53 7.58 -5.10
CA ASN A 190 17.99 8.89 -5.46
C ASN A 190 18.71 9.43 -6.68
N ARG A 191 18.08 10.41 -7.35
CA ARG A 191 18.67 11.03 -8.52
C ARG A 191 19.84 11.94 -8.14
N SER A 192 19.63 12.83 -7.19
CA SER A 192 20.62 13.81 -6.69
C SER A 192 20.49 13.95 -5.17
N VAL A 193 21.41 14.65 -4.54
CA VAL A 193 21.40 14.95 -3.10
C VAL A 193 20.12 15.70 -2.70
N ASP A 194 19.71 16.68 -3.50
CA ASP A 194 18.56 17.53 -3.20
C ASP A 194 17.23 16.79 -3.30
N ASP A 195 17.21 15.61 -3.93
CA ASP A 195 16.02 14.74 -4.03
C ASP A 195 15.87 13.76 -2.85
N ILE A 196 16.85 13.68 -1.96
CA ILE A 196 16.85 12.74 -0.85
C ILE A 196 15.88 13.19 0.25
N ILE A 197 14.76 12.48 0.37
CA ILE A 197 13.77 12.71 1.43
C ILE A 197 14.36 12.23 2.75
N PHE A 198 14.18 13.01 3.84
CA PHE A 198 14.70 12.74 5.19
C PHE A 198 16.23 12.66 5.29
N HIS A 199 16.99 13.23 4.33
CA HIS A 199 18.45 13.08 4.29
C HIS A 199 19.14 13.47 5.60
N LYS A 200 18.83 14.66 6.12
CA LYS A 200 19.43 15.18 7.38
C LYS A 200 19.11 14.28 8.58
N GLU A 201 17.88 13.79 8.66
CA GLU A 201 17.46 12.92 9.75
C GLU A 201 18.13 11.54 9.66
N LEU A 202 18.17 10.93 8.47
CA LEU A 202 18.82 9.64 8.23
C LEU A 202 20.33 9.69 8.51
N THR A 203 21.01 10.76 8.09
CA THR A 203 22.43 10.97 8.39
C THR A 203 22.64 11.03 9.90
N ARG A 204 21.91 11.91 10.61
CA ARG A 204 22.02 12.03 12.06
C ARG A 204 21.74 10.70 12.77
N ILE A 205 20.71 9.95 12.35
CA ILE A 205 20.38 8.65 12.95
C ILE A 205 21.54 7.67 12.77
N SER A 206 22.07 7.54 11.55
CA SER A 206 23.16 6.58 11.27
C SER A 206 24.48 6.93 11.98
N GLU A 207 24.69 8.19 12.34
CA GLU A 207 25.86 8.62 13.11
C GLU A 207 25.72 8.33 14.62
N HIS A 208 24.49 8.22 15.15
CA HIS A 208 24.24 8.08 16.59
C HIS A 208 23.77 6.68 17.00
N PHE A 209 23.38 5.83 16.05
CA PHE A 209 22.83 4.51 16.33
C PHE A 209 23.53 3.43 15.49
N ASP A 210 24.40 2.64 16.11
CA ASP A 210 25.22 1.61 15.46
C ASP A 210 24.41 0.54 14.74
N ASN A 211 23.15 0.34 15.14
CA ASN A 211 22.24 -0.62 14.52
C ASN A 211 21.47 -0.09 13.31
N ILE A 212 21.71 1.15 12.90
CA ILE A 212 21.14 1.76 11.70
C ILE A 212 22.27 2.16 10.76
N SER A 213 22.31 1.56 9.57
CA SER A 213 23.23 1.93 8.51
C SER A 213 22.46 2.61 7.38
N TYR A 214 22.93 3.77 6.95
CA TYR A 214 22.34 4.56 5.87
C TYR A 214 23.35 4.71 4.71
N ILE A 215 23.02 4.14 3.55
CA ILE A 215 23.85 4.11 2.36
C ILE A 215 23.10 4.78 1.20
N PRO A 216 23.28 6.09 0.97
CA PRO A 216 22.72 6.75 -0.21
C PRO A 216 23.47 6.33 -1.48
N VAL A 217 22.70 6.06 -2.55
CA VAL A 217 23.20 5.76 -3.89
C VAL A 217 22.65 6.81 -4.83
N LEU A 218 23.51 7.57 -5.50
CA LEU A 218 23.13 8.69 -6.35
C LEU A 218 23.37 8.40 -7.83
N GLU A 219 22.33 8.61 -8.63
CA GLU A 219 22.42 8.50 -10.09
C GLU A 219 23.25 9.65 -10.69
N MET A 220 23.04 10.87 -10.19
CA MET A 220 23.73 12.10 -10.63
C MET A 220 24.38 12.78 -9.41
N PRO A 221 25.51 12.23 -8.92
CA PRO A 221 26.19 12.80 -7.78
C PRO A 221 26.92 14.10 -8.16
N PRO A 222 27.15 15.03 -7.22
CA PRO A 222 28.10 16.14 -7.41
C PRO A 222 29.56 15.63 -7.55
N GLU A 223 30.43 16.44 -8.10
CA GLU A 223 31.83 16.06 -8.41
C GLU A 223 32.63 15.58 -7.18
N ASP A 224 32.33 16.14 -6.01
CA ASP A 224 33.02 15.86 -4.74
C ASP A 224 32.34 14.71 -3.93
N TYR A 225 31.34 14.05 -4.49
CA TYR A 225 30.61 12.98 -3.80
C TYR A 225 31.45 11.71 -3.71
N SER A 226 31.77 11.28 -2.50
CA SER A 226 32.58 10.07 -2.22
C SER A 226 31.73 8.81 -1.93
N GLY A 227 30.41 8.92 -1.93
CA GLY A 227 29.51 7.80 -1.65
C GLY A 227 29.25 6.91 -2.87
N LYS A 228 28.24 6.04 -2.76
CA LYS A 228 27.84 5.13 -3.86
C LYS A 228 27.19 5.90 -4.99
N GLN A 229 27.60 5.59 -6.23
CA GLN A 229 27.14 6.26 -7.45
C GLN A 229 26.45 5.28 -8.38
N GLY A 230 25.52 5.77 -9.21
CA GLY A 230 24.77 4.99 -10.19
C GLY A 230 23.54 4.33 -9.59
N PHE A 231 23.39 3.03 -9.84
CA PHE A 231 22.21 2.24 -9.47
C PHE A 231 22.50 1.22 -8.36
N ILE A 232 21.46 0.70 -7.74
CA ILE A 232 21.55 -0.33 -6.67
C ILE A 232 21.76 -1.71 -7.31
N THR A 233 23.00 -2.01 -7.65
CA THR A 233 23.40 -3.28 -8.26
C THR A 233 23.54 -4.41 -7.24
N ALA A 234 23.64 -5.66 -7.74
CA ALA A 234 23.92 -6.85 -6.92
C ALA A 234 25.20 -6.67 -6.07
N ASP A 235 26.22 -6.02 -6.59
CA ASP A 235 27.47 -5.77 -5.86
C ASP A 235 27.25 -4.81 -4.70
N VAL A 236 26.51 -3.72 -4.90
CA VAL A 236 26.12 -2.79 -3.81
C VAL A 236 25.30 -3.52 -2.74
N ILE A 237 24.32 -4.32 -3.17
CA ILE A 237 23.48 -5.09 -2.23
C ILE A 237 24.33 -6.09 -1.43
N ARG A 238 25.25 -6.82 -2.10
CA ARG A 238 26.13 -7.79 -1.46
C ARG A 238 27.08 -7.13 -0.46
N GLU A 239 27.70 -6.00 -0.85
CA GLU A 239 28.61 -5.25 0.03
C GLU A 239 27.90 -4.82 1.32
N VAL A 240 26.71 -4.25 1.21
CA VAL A 240 25.93 -3.78 2.36
C VAL A 240 25.39 -4.95 3.17
N SER A 241 24.95 -6.02 2.51
CA SER A 241 24.40 -7.20 3.19
C SER A 241 25.50 -8.01 3.92
N GLY A 242 26.74 -7.95 3.44
CA GLY A 242 27.83 -8.81 3.89
C GLY A 242 27.76 -10.21 3.28
N SER A 243 28.67 -11.12 3.71
CA SER A 243 28.79 -12.47 3.15
C SER A 243 27.58 -13.38 3.38
N ASN A 244 26.85 -13.17 4.47
CA ASN A 244 25.63 -13.93 4.75
C ASN A 244 24.41 -13.20 4.20
N LEU A 245 23.78 -13.76 3.16
CA LEU A 245 22.55 -13.27 2.53
C LEU A 245 21.26 -13.87 3.11
N ASP A 246 21.35 -14.71 4.15
CA ASP A 246 20.16 -15.23 4.86
C ASP A 246 19.57 -14.15 5.77
N LYS A 247 19.07 -13.10 5.14
CA LYS A 247 18.43 -11.92 5.73
C LYS A 247 17.06 -11.66 5.09
N THR A 248 16.27 -10.82 5.73
CA THR A 248 15.03 -10.34 5.10
C THR A 248 15.33 -9.05 4.34
N PHE A 249 14.91 -9.04 3.07
CA PHE A 249 15.04 -7.91 2.17
C PHE A 249 13.68 -7.24 2.00
N PHE A 250 13.65 -5.93 2.13
CA PHE A 250 12.47 -5.11 1.87
C PHE A 250 12.78 -4.17 0.71
N LEU A 251 11.90 -4.13 -0.30
CA LEU A 251 12.04 -3.30 -1.50
C LEU A 251 10.82 -2.39 -1.64
N CYS A 252 11.03 -1.08 -1.69
CA CYS A 252 9.98 -0.10 -1.93
C CYS A 252 10.50 1.09 -2.73
N GLY A 253 9.84 1.42 -3.83
CA GLY A 253 10.24 2.49 -4.73
C GLY A 253 9.34 2.64 -5.96
N PRO A 254 9.73 3.44 -6.94
CA PRO A 254 9.01 3.60 -8.19
C PRO A 254 9.11 2.33 -9.08
N PRO A 255 8.20 2.14 -10.06
CA PRO A 255 8.19 0.97 -10.94
C PRO A 255 9.54 0.65 -11.58
N ALA A 256 10.21 1.64 -12.16
CA ALA A 256 11.54 1.46 -12.78
C ALA A 256 12.61 0.87 -11.83
N MET A 257 12.48 1.12 -10.53
CA MET A 257 13.37 0.52 -9.53
C MET A 257 13.13 -0.99 -9.38
N TYR A 258 11.89 -1.45 -9.50
CA TYR A 258 11.59 -2.89 -9.46
C TYR A 258 12.14 -3.60 -10.68
N ASP A 259 11.97 -3.00 -11.87
CA ASP A 259 12.49 -3.54 -13.13
C ASP A 259 14.01 -3.71 -13.09
N PHE A 260 14.71 -2.80 -12.40
CA PHE A 260 16.15 -2.88 -12.20
C PHE A 260 16.56 -3.78 -11.03
N CYS A 261 16.00 -3.57 -9.84
CA CYS A 261 16.48 -4.24 -8.62
C CYS A 261 16.06 -5.71 -8.51
N LEU A 262 14.92 -6.14 -9.09
CA LEU A 262 14.52 -7.53 -9.01
C LEU A 262 15.50 -8.47 -9.72
N PRO A 263 15.96 -8.20 -10.97
CA PRO A 263 17.03 -8.97 -11.59
C PRO A 263 18.35 -8.95 -10.80
N GLU A 264 18.70 -7.83 -10.17
CA GLU A 264 19.90 -7.75 -9.34
C GLU A 264 19.81 -8.63 -8.07
N LEU A 265 18.62 -8.69 -7.45
CA LEU A 265 18.34 -9.58 -6.32
C LEU A 265 18.32 -11.07 -6.75
N GLU A 266 17.86 -11.38 -7.96
CA GLU A 266 17.89 -12.74 -8.53
C GLU A 266 19.34 -13.22 -8.75
N LYS A 267 20.25 -12.36 -9.22
CA LYS A 267 21.70 -12.67 -9.34
C LYS A 267 22.33 -13.05 -7.99
N LEU A 268 21.74 -12.58 -6.89
CA LEU A 268 22.19 -12.89 -5.53
C LEU A 268 21.51 -14.17 -4.98
N GLU A 269 20.68 -14.83 -5.76
CA GLU A 269 19.91 -16.04 -5.38
C GLU A 269 19.08 -15.86 -4.10
N ILE A 270 18.58 -14.63 -3.84
CA ILE A 270 17.77 -14.35 -2.66
C ILE A 270 16.43 -15.05 -2.77
N PRO A 271 16.07 -15.94 -1.81
CA PRO A 271 14.82 -16.67 -1.87
C PRO A 271 13.61 -15.73 -1.86
N LYS A 272 12.61 -15.98 -2.71
CA LYS A 272 11.39 -15.15 -2.80
C LYS A 272 10.70 -14.94 -1.45
N LYS A 273 10.73 -15.92 -0.55
CA LYS A 273 10.16 -15.81 0.81
C LYS A 273 10.88 -14.77 1.69
N ARG A 274 12.15 -14.46 1.38
CA ARG A 274 12.97 -13.46 2.08
C ARG A 274 12.79 -12.05 1.50
N LEU A 275 12.17 -11.91 0.34
CA LEU A 275 11.92 -10.63 -0.32
C LEU A 275 10.49 -10.15 -0.07
N LYS A 276 10.37 -9.00 0.57
CA LYS A 276 9.12 -8.26 0.77
C LYS A 276 9.10 -7.05 -0.15
N LYS A 277 7.97 -6.85 -0.83
CA LYS A 277 7.81 -5.76 -1.80
C LYS A 277 6.57 -4.95 -1.47
N GLU A 278 6.62 -3.65 -1.61
CA GLU A 278 5.45 -2.78 -1.59
C GLU A 278 5.47 -1.86 -2.81
N MET A 279 4.53 -2.05 -3.72
CA MET A 279 4.40 -1.25 -4.93
C MET A 279 3.31 -0.19 -4.76
N TYR A 280 3.56 1.00 -5.30
CA TYR A 280 2.59 2.10 -5.27
C TYR A 280 1.88 2.25 -6.60
N GLY A 281 0.59 1.94 -6.61
CA GLY A 281 -0.25 2.13 -7.78
C GLY A 281 -0.20 0.97 -8.79
N ALA A 282 -0.80 1.22 -9.94
CA ALA A 282 -0.75 0.32 -11.09
C ALA A 282 0.57 0.50 -11.84
N PRO A 283 1.02 -0.52 -12.58
CA PRO A 283 2.16 -0.39 -13.47
C PRO A 283 1.97 0.75 -14.48
N ASP A 284 3.03 1.52 -14.70
CA ASP A 284 3.14 2.45 -15.83
C ASP A 284 3.53 1.65 -17.08
N HIS A 285 3.29 2.22 -18.27
CA HIS A 285 3.68 1.60 -19.55
C HIS A 285 3.21 0.12 -19.69
N ILE A 286 1.96 -0.13 -19.30
CA ILE A 286 1.41 -1.50 -19.25
C ILE A 286 1.51 -2.24 -20.59
N TRP A 287 1.60 -1.53 -21.73
CA TRP A 287 1.79 -2.09 -23.05
C TRP A 287 3.16 -2.74 -23.28
N GLU A 288 4.12 -2.53 -22.39
CA GLU A 288 5.44 -3.17 -22.40
C GLU A 288 5.45 -4.48 -21.56
N TYR A 289 4.36 -4.76 -20.85
CA TYR A 289 4.28 -5.95 -19.99
C TYR A 289 4.09 -7.25 -20.79
N PRO A 290 4.72 -8.35 -20.33
CA PRO A 290 4.54 -9.66 -20.95
C PRO A 290 3.07 -10.09 -21.01
N GLY A 291 2.62 -10.49 -22.20
CA GLY A 291 1.25 -10.92 -22.44
C GLY A 291 0.28 -9.78 -22.79
N TRP A 292 0.74 -8.54 -22.92
CA TRP A 292 -0.05 -7.47 -23.52
C TRP A 292 -0.34 -7.81 -24.99
N PRO A 293 -1.57 -7.53 -25.51
CA PRO A 293 -1.92 -7.85 -26.89
C PRO A 293 -1.02 -7.15 -27.92
N GLU A 294 -0.48 -7.93 -28.86
CA GLU A 294 0.32 -7.36 -29.96
C GLU A 294 -0.48 -6.35 -30.78
N GLY A 295 0.13 -5.23 -31.12
CA GLY A 295 -0.46 -4.17 -31.92
C GLY A 295 -1.42 -3.26 -31.18
N LEU A 296 -1.67 -3.48 -29.90
CA LEU A 296 -2.49 -2.59 -29.07
C LEU A 296 -1.57 -1.58 -28.35
N SER A 297 -1.70 -0.28 -28.66
CA SER A 297 -1.02 0.78 -27.92
C SER A 297 -1.80 1.13 -26.65
N GLY A 298 -1.19 1.94 -25.77
CA GLY A 298 -1.87 2.42 -24.56
C GLY A 298 -2.95 3.49 -24.84
N ASP A 299 -3.01 4.05 -26.04
CA ASP A 299 -3.87 5.18 -26.39
C ASP A 299 -5.23 4.82 -27.00
N GLU A 300 -5.40 3.57 -27.45
CA GLU A 300 -6.71 3.11 -27.91
C GLU A 300 -7.75 3.25 -26.82
N THR A 301 -8.98 3.52 -27.25
CA THR A 301 -10.10 3.72 -26.34
C THR A 301 -11.19 2.70 -26.55
N PHE A 302 -11.64 2.12 -25.44
CA PHE A 302 -12.73 1.14 -25.41
C PHE A 302 -13.96 1.69 -24.70
N SER A 303 -15.13 1.20 -25.07
CA SER A 303 -16.40 1.53 -24.42
C SER A 303 -16.54 0.74 -23.13
N VAL A 304 -16.89 1.43 -22.05
CA VAL A 304 -17.14 0.82 -20.74
C VAL A 304 -18.57 1.08 -20.35
N ILE A 305 -19.34 0.03 -20.06
CA ILE A 305 -20.71 0.09 -19.57
C ILE A 305 -20.76 -0.49 -18.15
N VAL A 306 -21.21 0.28 -17.19
CA VAL A 306 -21.33 -0.09 -15.78
C VAL A 306 -22.79 -0.26 -15.42
N ASN A 307 -23.20 -1.43 -14.86
CA ASN A 307 -24.57 -1.68 -14.40
C ASN A 307 -25.65 -1.32 -15.44
N LYS A 308 -25.38 -1.53 -16.73
CA LYS A 308 -26.24 -1.17 -17.87
C LYS A 308 -26.51 0.34 -18.03
N ALA A 309 -25.69 1.20 -17.42
CA ALA A 309 -25.79 2.64 -17.55
C ALA A 309 -25.24 3.15 -18.90
N LYS A 310 -25.22 4.47 -19.09
CA LYS A 310 -24.67 5.09 -20.30
C LYS A 310 -23.17 4.79 -20.44
N PRO A 311 -22.70 4.39 -21.63
CA PRO A 311 -21.29 4.09 -21.86
C PRO A 311 -20.40 5.33 -21.75
N PHE A 312 -19.15 5.11 -21.31
CA PHE A 312 -18.07 6.07 -21.41
C PHE A 312 -16.83 5.44 -22.04
N LYS A 313 -15.83 6.25 -22.40
CA LYS A 313 -14.58 5.77 -23.00
C LYS A 313 -13.47 5.69 -21.95
N ALA A 314 -12.69 4.59 -22.01
CA ALA A 314 -11.48 4.38 -21.22
C ALA A 314 -10.31 4.04 -22.15
N LYS A 315 -9.10 4.56 -21.86
CA LYS A 315 -7.90 4.22 -22.61
C LYS A 315 -7.41 2.81 -22.21
N ALA A 316 -6.80 2.10 -23.17
CA ALA A 316 -6.17 0.81 -22.94
C ALA A 316 -5.07 0.89 -21.87
N GLY A 317 -4.22 1.91 -21.94
CA GLY A 317 -3.13 2.13 -20.97
C GLY A 317 -3.56 2.76 -19.64
N GLU A 318 -4.87 2.99 -19.41
CA GLU A 318 -5.37 3.56 -18.17
C GLU A 318 -6.02 2.48 -17.29
N PRO A 319 -5.64 2.37 -16.00
CA PRO A 319 -6.32 1.47 -15.09
C PRO A 319 -7.83 1.71 -15.06
N LEU A 320 -8.62 0.66 -15.12
CA LEU A 320 -10.08 0.72 -15.16
C LEU A 320 -10.66 1.53 -13.99
N LEU A 321 -10.09 1.38 -12.78
CA LEU A 321 -10.50 2.16 -11.61
C LEU A 321 -10.37 3.68 -11.84
N LYS A 322 -9.30 4.14 -12.51
CA LYS A 322 -9.09 5.56 -12.80
C LYS A 322 -10.13 6.07 -13.81
N ALA A 323 -10.43 5.28 -14.84
CA ALA A 323 -11.48 5.60 -15.82
C ALA A 323 -12.87 5.65 -15.15
N LEU A 324 -13.17 4.72 -14.24
CA LEU A 324 -14.41 4.72 -13.45
C LEU A 324 -14.55 5.99 -12.61
N GLU A 325 -13.53 6.35 -11.85
CA GLU A 325 -13.51 7.57 -11.01
C GLU A 325 -13.71 8.86 -11.82
N LYS A 326 -13.02 8.99 -12.96
CA LYS A 326 -13.19 10.13 -13.87
C LYS A 326 -14.62 10.29 -14.39
N ASN A 327 -15.37 9.20 -14.48
CA ASN A 327 -16.74 9.18 -14.91
C ASN A 327 -17.75 9.12 -13.75
N GLY A 328 -17.32 9.47 -12.53
CA GLY A 328 -18.18 9.55 -11.35
C GLY A 328 -18.63 8.21 -10.78
N VAL A 329 -18.05 7.11 -11.24
CA VAL A 329 -18.36 5.77 -10.75
C VAL A 329 -17.44 5.41 -9.58
N LEU A 330 -18.03 5.31 -8.40
CA LEU A 330 -17.29 5.01 -7.16
C LEU A 330 -17.16 3.51 -6.96
N VAL A 331 -15.93 3.02 -6.94
CA VAL A 331 -15.57 1.66 -6.56
C VAL A 331 -14.74 1.74 -5.28
N PRO A 332 -15.08 0.99 -4.23
CA PRO A 332 -14.23 0.92 -3.03
C PRO A 332 -12.80 0.57 -3.39
N SER A 333 -11.83 1.34 -2.94
CA SER A 333 -10.42 1.08 -3.24
C SER A 333 -9.53 1.52 -2.09
N ILE A 334 -8.47 0.75 -1.84
CA ILE A 334 -7.52 0.99 -0.73
C ILE A 334 -6.09 0.98 -1.25
N CYS A 335 -5.50 -0.20 -1.54
CA CYS A 335 -4.08 -0.31 -1.91
C CYS A 335 -3.74 0.24 -3.30
N ARG A 336 -4.64 0.14 -4.26
CA ARG A 336 -4.46 0.50 -5.69
C ARG A 336 -3.33 -0.24 -6.41
N SER A 337 -2.75 -1.25 -5.78
CA SER A 337 -1.68 -2.12 -6.31
C SER A 337 -2.13 -3.56 -6.59
N GLY A 338 -3.44 -3.84 -6.51
CA GLY A 338 -3.97 -5.17 -6.81
C GLY A 338 -3.99 -6.15 -5.64
N GLU A 339 -3.51 -5.78 -4.45
CA GLU A 339 -3.32 -6.72 -3.33
C GLU A 339 -4.57 -6.92 -2.45
N CYS A 340 -5.30 -5.84 -2.13
CA CYS A 340 -6.36 -5.88 -1.10
C CYS A 340 -7.72 -6.40 -1.58
N SER A 341 -7.93 -6.61 -2.87
CA SER A 341 -9.19 -7.04 -3.51
C SER A 341 -10.40 -6.13 -3.29
N MET A 342 -10.26 -4.95 -2.67
CA MET A 342 -11.37 -4.04 -2.40
C MET A 342 -11.98 -3.44 -3.67
N CYS A 343 -11.16 -3.23 -4.71
CA CYS A 343 -11.57 -2.62 -5.97
C CYS A 343 -12.08 -3.64 -7.00
N ARG A 344 -12.50 -4.83 -6.56
CA ARG A 344 -12.96 -5.86 -7.49
C ARG A 344 -14.29 -5.47 -8.12
N VAL A 345 -14.37 -5.69 -9.43
CA VAL A 345 -15.57 -5.54 -10.25
C VAL A 345 -15.75 -6.79 -11.08
N LYS A 346 -16.98 -7.12 -11.46
CA LYS A 346 -17.26 -8.30 -12.28
C LYS A 346 -17.37 -7.90 -13.75
N ILE A 347 -16.52 -8.46 -14.60
CA ILE A 347 -16.63 -8.31 -16.05
C ILE A 347 -17.72 -9.28 -16.56
N THR A 348 -18.74 -8.74 -17.21
CA THR A 348 -19.87 -9.51 -17.76
C THR A 348 -19.74 -9.75 -19.27
N SER A 349 -19.02 -8.88 -19.98
CA SER A 349 -18.61 -9.08 -21.36
C SER A 349 -17.36 -8.28 -21.69
N GLY A 350 -16.64 -8.71 -22.72
CA GLY A 350 -15.37 -8.13 -23.13
C GLY A 350 -14.19 -8.70 -22.35
N LYS A 351 -13.02 -8.05 -22.50
CA LYS A 351 -11.76 -8.50 -21.90
C LYS A 351 -10.97 -7.33 -21.32
N VAL A 352 -10.29 -7.60 -20.22
CA VAL A 352 -9.27 -6.73 -19.63
C VAL A 352 -7.94 -7.46 -19.54
N PHE A 353 -6.85 -6.73 -19.64
CA PHE A 353 -5.54 -7.23 -19.30
C PHE A 353 -5.28 -6.99 -17.81
N GLN A 354 -4.65 -7.95 -17.14
CA GLN A 354 -4.09 -7.82 -15.80
C GLN A 354 -2.67 -8.37 -15.81
N PRO A 355 -1.69 -7.72 -15.18
CA PRO A 355 -0.37 -8.29 -14.99
C PRO A 355 -0.43 -9.70 -14.39
N PRO A 356 0.40 -10.65 -14.86
CA PRO A 356 0.33 -12.05 -14.44
C PRO A 356 0.56 -12.29 -12.94
N ASP A 357 1.31 -11.42 -12.31
CA ASP A 357 1.71 -11.49 -10.89
C ASP A 357 0.68 -10.88 -9.93
N VAL A 358 -0.43 -10.31 -10.43
CA VAL A 358 -1.52 -9.81 -9.58
C VAL A 358 -2.20 -10.97 -8.84
N PRO A 359 -2.24 -10.94 -7.49
CA PRO A 359 -2.78 -12.04 -6.69
C PRO A 359 -4.31 -12.05 -6.67
N VAL A 360 -4.94 -12.41 -7.80
CA VAL A 360 -6.40 -12.59 -7.86
C VAL A 360 -6.78 -13.97 -7.35
N ARG A 361 -7.71 -14.03 -6.41
CA ARG A 361 -8.21 -15.31 -5.86
C ARG A 361 -8.78 -16.20 -6.96
N ALA A 362 -8.60 -17.51 -6.84
CA ALA A 362 -9.11 -18.47 -7.83
C ALA A 362 -10.63 -18.37 -8.01
N SER A 363 -11.39 -18.17 -6.92
CA SER A 363 -12.83 -17.92 -6.96
C SER A 363 -13.19 -16.66 -7.73
N ASP A 364 -12.47 -15.56 -7.50
CA ASP A 364 -12.72 -14.30 -8.18
C ASP A 364 -12.50 -14.45 -9.69
N LYS A 365 -11.40 -15.09 -10.09
CA LYS A 365 -11.12 -15.42 -11.50
C LYS A 365 -12.24 -16.27 -12.11
N PHE A 366 -12.68 -17.32 -11.39
CA PHE A 366 -13.72 -18.22 -11.87
C PHE A 366 -15.06 -17.51 -12.10
N PHE A 367 -15.42 -16.56 -11.23
CA PHE A 367 -16.66 -15.80 -11.35
C PHE A 367 -16.54 -14.51 -12.18
N GLY A 368 -15.40 -14.27 -12.83
CA GLY A 368 -15.16 -13.12 -13.71
C GLY A 368 -14.89 -11.81 -12.98
N TYR A 369 -14.45 -11.88 -11.72
CA TYR A 369 -14.02 -10.69 -10.98
C TYR A 369 -12.55 -10.33 -11.30
N VAL A 370 -12.30 -9.04 -11.40
CA VAL A 370 -10.98 -8.46 -11.62
C VAL A 370 -10.72 -7.33 -10.60
N HIS A 371 -9.47 -7.04 -10.32
CA HIS A 371 -9.08 -5.87 -9.52
C HIS A 371 -8.98 -4.64 -10.42
N SER A 372 -9.98 -3.77 -10.42
CA SER A 372 -10.08 -2.64 -11.34
C SER A 372 -8.88 -1.68 -11.28
N CYS A 373 -8.17 -1.61 -10.15
CA CYS A 373 -7.01 -0.73 -9.99
C CYS A 373 -5.78 -1.16 -10.81
N VAL A 374 -5.71 -2.44 -11.22
CA VAL A 374 -4.62 -3.03 -12.01
C VAL A 374 -5.17 -3.81 -13.21
N SER A 375 -6.37 -3.49 -13.66
CA SER A 375 -7.01 -4.05 -14.86
C SER A 375 -7.12 -2.98 -15.92
N PHE A 376 -6.81 -3.34 -17.15
CA PHE A 376 -6.73 -2.43 -18.29
C PHE A 376 -7.66 -2.92 -19.39
N PRO A 377 -8.58 -2.10 -19.92
CA PRO A 377 -9.50 -2.53 -20.98
C PRO A 377 -8.73 -2.81 -22.29
N ILE A 378 -8.95 -3.98 -22.88
CA ILE A 378 -8.36 -4.37 -24.17
C ILE A 378 -9.43 -4.69 -25.23
N THR A 379 -10.69 -4.53 -24.88
CA THR A 379 -11.88 -4.54 -25.76
C THR A 379 -12.95 -3.66 -25.12
N ASP A 380 -14.05 -3.41 -25.83
CA ASP A 380 -15.27 -2.90 -25.21
C ASP A 380 -15.72 -3.85 -24.11
N ILE A 381 -16.09 -3.31 -22.94
CA ILE A 381 -16.43 -4.09 -21.75
C ILE A 381 -17.77 -3.68 -21.13
N ASN A 382 -18.47 -4.67 -20.58
CA ASN A 382 -19.57 -4.47 -19.66
C ASN A 382 -19.16 -5.01 -18.28
N LEU A 383 -19.48 -4.29 -17.23
CA LEU A 383 -19.16 -4.70 -15.87
C LEU A 383 -20.30 -4.36 -14.89
N VAL A 384 -20.27 -5.04 -13.75
CA VAL A 384 -21.10 -4.74 -12.58
C VAL A 384 -20.23 -4.55 -11.34
N ILE A 385 -20.72 -3.68 -10.45
CA ILE A 385 -20.07 -3.30 -9.18
C ILE A 385 -20.93 -3.86 -8.06
#